data_f361d6847a42421cc0cfeb6c05efa010
#
_entry.id   f361d6847a42421cc0cfeb6c05efa010
#
_cell.length_a   1.000
_cell.length_b   1.000
_cell.length_c   1.000
_cell.angle_alpha   90.00
_cell.angle_beta   90.00
_cell.angle_gamma   90.00
#
_symmetry.space_group_name_H-M   'P 1'
#
loop_
_entity.id
_entity.type
_entity.pdbx_description
1 polymer ?
#
loop_
_entity_poly.entity_id
_entity_poly.type
_entity_poly.pdbx_seq_one_letter_code
_entity_poly.pdbx_strand_id
1 'polypeptide(L)'
;GRNYRFVPQMIIPKKPLQNSGFFNIFRYLWLNPARSGNDGSARPGKSALFLIPTVMKPARLFGMLLAGVFAAFTFSPASALELTGTRRIWDQAPHSAFTGLIDYEGKLYCCFREAKSHVPQLTGEDGKIRILVSDTGEAWEPFALVESQGTDLRDPQLSRTPDGRLMLLMGGSRYENGQFLGGISHVSFLNSRSRTFSAPIPIEVDKTLFPNKIWLWKITWHGPEGYATIYENDRLSLVKTSDGLHYDLVTRLRCDSMPNETALLFGPNDELYLLVRREIGGATGVWGESRPPYTEWEWNDLGIRLGGPNLCALPDGSILIGSREVQKEPHCGLYGLDGSKRAELLLRLPSGGDCSYPGFVVRGNTLWISYYSSHEGHAAIYLATVRLDR
;
A
#
# COMPACT_ATOMS: atom_id res chain seq x y z
N GLY A 1 43.39 -41.05 -3.86
CA GLY A 1 42.50 -39.95 -3.78
C GLY A 1 41.98 -39.56 -5.14
N ARG A 2 40.69 -39.81 -5.44
CA ARG A 2 40.03 -39.31 -6.66
C ARG A 2 38.98 -38.33 -6.22
N ASN A 3 39.16 -37.07 -6.63
CA ASN A 3 38.15 -35.98 -6.46
C ASN A 3 37.05 -36.17 -7.51
N TYR A 4 35.84 -36.40 -7.09
CA TYR A 4 34.67 -36.30 -7.94
C TYR A 4 34.05 -34.89 -7.78
N ARG A 5 34.10 -34.11 -8.84
CA ARG A 5 33.28 -32.88 -8.99
C ARG A 5 31.90 -33.31 -9.46
N PHE A 6 30.88 -33.04 -8.66
CA PHE A 6 29.48 -33.10 -9.09
C PHE A 6 29.17 -31.83 -9.85
N VAL A 7 28.77 -31.97 -11.11
CA VAL A 7 28.15 -30.91 -11.93
C VAL A 7 26.67 -31.24 -11.98
N PRO A 8 25.76 -30.38 -11.52
CA PRO A 8 24.33 -30.60 -11.69
C PRO A 8 23.96 -30.36 -13.16
N GLN A 9 23.48 -31.37 -13.85
CA GLN A 9 22.84 -31.24 -15.15
C GLN A 9 21.50 -30.57 -14.97
N MET A 10 21.31 -29.42 -15.63
CA MET A 10 20.07 -28.70 -15.74
C MET A 10 19.19 -29.44 -16.76
N ILE A 11 18.13 -30.10 -16.30
CA ILE A 11 17.11 -30.69 -17.17
C ILE A 11 16.16 -29.54 -17.60
N ILE A 12 16.26 -29.14 -18.86
CA ILE A 12 15.33 -28.19 -19.50
C ILE A 12 14.14 -29.01 -20.03
N PRO A 13 12.90 -28.77 -19.58
CA PRO A 13 11.75 -29.40 -20.21
C PRO A 13 11.43 -28.73 -21.55
N LYS A 14 11.52 -29.49 -22.63
CA LYS A 14 11.03 -29.10 -23.95
C LYS A 14 9.51 -29.29 -24.01
N LYS A 15 8.72 -28.27 -23.66
CA LYS A 15 7.37 -28.04 -24.17
C LYS A 15 6.96 -26.59 -23.96
N PRO A 16 6.33 -25.93 -24.94
CA PRO A 16 5.86 -24.56 -24.76
C PRO A 16 4.65 -24.55 -23.82
N LEU A 17 4.74 -23.80 -22.73
CA LEU A 17 3.63 -23.50 -21.85
C LEU A 17 2.79 -22.40 -22.51
N GLN A 18 1.60 -22.76 -22.96
CA GLN A 18 0.53 -21.83 -23.27
C GLN A 18 0.12 -21.06 -22.03
N ASN A 19 0.01 -19.77 -22.21
CA ASN A 19 -0.63 -18.75 -21.37
C ASN A 19 -1.37 -19.26 -20.11
N SER A 20 -0.72 -19.19 -18.96
CA SER A 20 -1.42 -19.08 -17.68
C SER A 20 -0.48 -18.49 -16.62
N GLY A 21 -0.72 -17.25 -16.28
CA GLY A 21 -0.56 -16.75 -14.92
C GLY A 21 0.79 -16.30 -14.46
N PHE A 22 0.92 -15.03 -14.40
CA PHE A 22 1.93 -14.22 -13.71
C PHE A 22 2.02 -14.42 -12.17
N PHE A 23 1.84 -15.65 -11.69
CA PHE A 23 1.72 -15.90 -10.24
C PHE A 23 2.99 -16.42 -9.54
N ASN A 24 4.18 -16.47 -10.20
CA ASN A 24 5.34 -17.14 -9.62
C ASN A 24 6.66 -16.35 -9.60
N ILE A 25 6.69 -15.04 -9.72
CA ILE A 25 7.97 -14.29 -9.75
C ILE A 25 8.54 -13.97 -8.36
N PHE A 26 7.76 -14.06 -7.29
CA PHE A 26 8.23 -13.78 -5.92
C PHE A 26 8.71 -15.00 -5.11
N ARG A 27 8.90 -16.16 -5.72
CA ARG A 27 9.28 -17.39 -5.01
C ARG A 27 10.79 -17.69 -4.99
N TYR A 28 11.64 -16.78 -5.30
CA TYR A 28 13.08 -16.99 -5.24
C TYR A 28 13.73 -16.23 -4.11
N LEU A 29 14.41 -17.06 -3.28
CA LEU A 29 15.42 -16.74 -2.27
C LEU A 29 14.92 -16.39 -0.89
N TRP A 30 14.92 -17.42 -0.05
CA TRP A 30 15.73 -17.49 1.19
C TRP A 30 15.58 -18.90 1.77
N LEU A 31 16.48 -19.79 1.41
CA LEU A 31 16.81 -20.97 2.20
C LEU A 31 18.11 -20.67 2.92
N ASN A 32 18.08 -20.38 4.20
CA ASN A 32 19.24 -20.46 5.06
C ASN A 32 19.33 -21.85 5.71
N PRO A 33 20.54 -22.44 5.81
CA PRO A 33 20.72 -23.78 6.31
C PRO A 33 20.54 -23.82 7.84
N ALA A 34 19.85 -24.88 8.29
CA ALA A 34 19.69 -25.27 9.68
C ALA A 34 21.04 -25.50 10.36
N ARG A 35 21.22 -24.97 11.56
CA ARG A 35 22.15 -25.48 12.55
C ARG A 35 21.41 -26.36 13.52
N SER A 36 21.79 -27.62 13.50
CA SER A 36 21.47 -28.62 14.51
C SER A 36 22.21 -28.32 15.82
N GLY A 37 21.54 -28.48 16.93
CA GLY A 37 22.13 -28.48 18.27
C GLY A 37 21.13 -29.08 19.26
N ASN A 38 21.36 -30.34 19.61
CA ASN A 38 20.68 -31.08 20.65
C ASN A 38 21.02 -30.52 22.04
N ASP A 39 20.09 -30.57 22.96
CA ASP A 39 20.11 -31.26 24.26
C ASP A 39 19.21 -30.57 25.26
N GLY A 40 18.35 -31.36 25.88
CA GLY A 40 18.45 -31.79 27.25
C GLY A 40 17.27 -31.37 28.14
N SER A 41 16.32 -32.21 28.27
CA SER A 41 15.48 -32.53 29.46
C SER A 41 15.36 -31.55 30.64
N ALA A 42 14.11 -31.20 31.04
CA ALA A 42 13.67 -31.24 32.44
C ALA A 42 12.14 -31.17 32.56
N ARG A 43 11.62 -31.97 33.46
CA ARG A 43 10.19 -32.23 33.76
C ARG A 43 9.59 -31.19 34.73
N PRO A 44 8.25 -31.23 34.95
CA PRO A 44 7.46 -30.12 35.47
C PRO A 44 7.31 -30.09 36.98
N GLY A 45 7.27 -28.87 37.55
CA GLY A 45 6.91 -28.64 38.95
C GLY A 45 5.49 -28.08 39.09
N LYS A 46 4.66 -28.77 39.86
CA LYS A 46 3.34 -28.34 40.35
C LYS A 46 3.49 -27.35 41.49
N SER A 47 2.67 -26.32 41.57
CA SER A 47 2.23 -25.66 42.83
C SER A 47 1.09 -24.70 42.50
N ALA A 48 -0.07 -24.98 42.89
CA ALA A 48 -0.81 -24.65 44.10
C ALA A 48 -1.50 -23.28 44.08
N LEU A 49 -2.81 -23.39 44.03
CA LEU A 49 -3.85 -22.36 44.16
C LEU A 49 -3.79 -21.70 45.54
N PHE A 50 -3.93 -20.37 45.61
CA PHE A 50 -4.46 -19.68 46.77
C PHE A 50 -5.48 -18.62 46.34
N LEU A 51 -6.74 -18.91 46.70
CA LEU A 51 -7.87 -17.97 46.61
C LEU A 51 -7.95 -17.18 47.92
N ILE A 52 -8.04 -15.83 47.83
CA ILE A 52 -8.52 -14.99 48.92
C ILE A 52 -9.57 -14.03 48.34
N PRO A 53 -10.82 -14.03 48.86
CA PRO A 53 -11.83 -13.07 48.44
C PRO A 53 -11.78 -11.82 49.32
N THR A 54 -11.61 -10.65 48.71
CA THR A 54 -11.81 -9.36 49.41
C THR A 54 -13.07 -8.70 48.88
N VAL A 55 -14.06 -8.60 49.72
CA VAL A 55 -15.33 -7.90 49.54
C VAL A 55 -15.06 -6.39 49.70
N MET A 56 -15.27 -5.56 48.68
CA MET A 56 -15.36 -4.10 48.81
C MET A 56 -16.75 -3.61 48.48
N LYS A 57 -17.29 -2.76 49.37
CA LYS A 57 -18.59 -2.10 49.30
C LYS A 57 -18.62 -1.03 48.20
N PRO A 58 -19.80 -0.77 47.59
CA PRO A 58 -19.93 0.23 46.51
C PRO A 58 -19.94 1.66 47.06
N ALA A 59 -19.04 2.48 46.61
CA ALA A 59 -19.12 3.94 46.73
C ALA A 59 -20.00 4.50 45.60
N ARG A 60 -21.04 5.25 45.98
CA ARG A 60 -21.89 5.97 45.02
C ARG A 60 -21.11 7.16 44.49
N LEU A 61 -20.77 7.12 43.19
CA LEU A 61 -20.28 8.28 42.45
C LEU A 61 -21.42 8.84 41.58
N PHE A 62 -21.78 10.09 41.83
CA PHE A 62 -22.65 10.89 40.97
C PHE A 62 -21.86 11.26 39.71
N GLY A 63 -22.09 10.59 38.62
CA GLY A 63 -21.50 10.92 37.34
C GLY A 63 -22.44 11.80 36.52
N MET A 64 -22.04 13.06 36.27
CA MET A 64 -22.64 13.91 35.25
C MET A 64 -22.42 13.25 33.88
N LEU A 65 -23.52 12.88 33.21
CA LEU A 65 -23.53 12.47 31.81
C LEU A 65 -23.27 13.71 30.93
N LEU A 66 -22.02 13.91 30.49
CA LEU A 66 -21.78 14.73 29.31
C LEU A 66 -22.07 13.82 28.09
N ALA A 67 -23.19 14.04 27.40
CA ALA A 67 -23.45 13.43 26.09
C ALA A 67 -22.56 14.10 25.05
N GLY A 68 -21.36 13.55 24.87
CA GLY A 68 -20.53 13.86 23.71
C GLY A 68 -21.16 13.19 22.49
N VAL A 69 -21.52 13.97 21.48
CA VAL A 69 -21.93 13.46 20.16
C VAL A 69 -20.66 12.91 19.51
N PHE A 70 -20.46 11.59 19.58
CA PHE A 70 -19.41 10.91 18.84
C PHE A 70 -19.86 10.80 17.38
N ALA A 71 -19.27 11.60 16.49
CA ALA A 71 -19.30 11.33 15.07
C ALA A 71 -18.36 10.13 14.81
N ALA A 72 -18.91 8.95 14.71
CA ALA A 72 -18.19 7.76 14.25
C ALA A 72 -18.44 7.62 12.74
N PHE A 73 -17.44 7.14 11.98
CA PHE A 73 -17.72 6.64 10.63
C PHE A 73 -18.77 5.54 10.73
N THR A 74 -19.87 5.74 10.02
CA THR A 74 -20.92 4.74 9.97
C THR A 74 -20.55 3.67 8.96
N PHE A 75 -20.46 2.41 9.38
CA PHE A 75 -20.43 1.26 8.47
C PHE A 75 -21.88 1.02 8.00
N SER A 76 -22.41 1.94 7.22
CA SER A 76 -23.69 1.76 6.52
C SER A 76 -23.42 0.96 5.24
N PRO A 77 -24.35 0.11 4.77
CA PRO A 77 -24.22 -0.45 3.43
C PRO A 77 -24.03 0.72 2.47
N ALA A 78 -22.92 0.71 1.75
CA ALA A 78 -22.55 1.81 0.89
C ALA A 78 -23.65 2.04 -0.14
N SER A 79 -24.01 3.30 -0.33
CA SER A 79 -24.89 3.74 -1.43
C SER A 79 -24.38 3.14 -2.74
N ALA A 80 -25.27 2.80 -3.64
CA ALA A 80 -24.90 2.22 -4.93
C ALA A 80 -23.94 3.17 -5.66
N LEU A 81 -22.74 2.70 -5.96
CA LEU A 81 -21.75 3.43 -6.74
C LEU A 81 -22.15 3.35 -8.22
N GLU A 82 -22.33 4.48 -8.88
CA GLU A 82 -22.61 4.52 -10.30
C GLU A 82 -21.39 4.93 -11.12
N LEU A 83 -20.85 4.01 -11.91
CA LEU A 83 -19.78 4.31 -12.88
C LEU A 83 -20.34 5.21 -13.98
N THR A 84 -19.89 6.46 -14.04
CA THR A 84 -20.37 7.45 -15.04
C THR A 84 -19.45 7.57 -16.25
N GLY A 85 -18.20 7.10 -16.15
CA GLY A 85 -17.26 7.10 -17.26
C GLY A 85 -15.96 6.41 -16.95
N THR A 86 -15.29 5.97 -18.01
CA THR A 86 -13.92 5.43 -17.96
C THR A 86 -13.20 5.86 -19.21
N ARG A 87 -11.96 6.31 -19.07
CA ARG A 87 -11.10 6.68 -20.20
C ARG A 87 -9.66 6.30 -19.95
N ARG A 88 -8.94 5.95 -21.00
CA ARG A 88 -7.50 5.81 -20.98
C ARG A 88 -6.88 7.19 -21.06
N ILE A 89 -6.02 7.54 -20.10
CA ILE A 89 -5.37 8.86 -20.01
C ILE A 89 -3.89 8.82 -20.38
N TRP A 90 -3.27 7.61 -20.44
CA TRP A 90 -1.88 7.45 -20.85
C TRP A 90 -1.58 6.02 -21.33
N ASP A 91 -0.84 5.91 -22.46
CA ASP A 91 -0.43 4.64 -23.08
C ASP A 91 0.91 4.74 -23.85
N GLN A 92 1.70 5.78 -23.56
CA GLN A 92 2.91 6.11 -24.35
C GLN A 92 4.11 5.20 -24.05
N ALA A 93 4.06 4.37 -23.01
CA ALA A 93 5.11 3.42 -22.65
C ALA A 93 4.60 1.98 -22.75
N PRO A 94 5.48 0.99 -23.01
CA PRO A 94 5.09 -0.42 -23.07
C PRO A 94 4.47 -0.94 -21.76
N HIS A 95 4.82 -0.34 -20.62
CA HIS A 95 4.25 -0.67 -19.32
C HIS A 95 4.13 0.59 -18.46
N SER A 96 2.90 1.01 -18.22
CA SER A 96 2.55 2.12 -17.32
C SER A 96 1.71 1.58 -16.17
N ALA A 97 2.15 1.75 -14.90
CA ALA A 97 1.52 1.11 -13.75
C ALA A 97 1.70 1.86 -12.43
N PHE A 98 1.01 1.40 -11.37
CA PHE A 98 1.15 1.87 -10.00
C PHE A 98 0.76 3.33 -9.85
N THR A 99 -0.55 3.63 -9.95
CA THR A 99 -1.03 5.00 -10.00
C THR A 99 -1.21 5.64 -8.62
N GLY A 100 -1.09 6.96 -8.57
CA GLY A 100 -1.55 7.83 -7.51
C GLY A 100 -2.26 9.05 -8.08
N LEU A 101 -3.31 9.53 -7.41
CA LEU A 101 -4.10 10.68 -7.83
C LEU A 101 -4.27 11.66 -6.68
N ILE A 102 -4.14 12.96 -6.95
CA ILE A 102 -4.35 14.02 -5.95
C ILE A 102 -5.01 15.24 -6.59
N ASP A 103 -5.82 15.95 -5.81
CA ASP A 103 -6.18 17.34 -6.07
C ASP A 103 -5.18 18.25 -5.38
N TYR A 104 -4.47 19.02 -6.16
CA TYR A 104 -3.52 20.00 -5.65
C TYR A 104 -3.71 21.34 -6.35
N GLU A 105 -3.98 22.39 -5.58
CA GLU A 105 -4.26 23.76 -6.08
C GLU A 105 -5.36 23.80 -7.15
N GLY A 106 -6.42 22.98 -6.98
CA GLY A 106 -7.59 22.92 -7.87
C GLY A 106 -7.36 22.12 -9.16
N LYS A 107 -6.18 21.53 -9.34
CA LYS A 107 -5.85 20.67 -10.49
C LYS A 107 -5.71 19.21 -10.05
N LEU A 108 -6.05 18.29 -10.94
CA LEU A 108 -5.79 16.86 -10.74
C LEU A 108 -4.38 16.53 -11.22
N TYR A 109 -3.61 15.83 -10.37
CA TYR A 109 -2.31 15.28 -10.74
C TYR A 109 -2.37 13.77 -10.61
N CYS A 110 -1.96 13.06 -11.67
CA CYS A 110 -1.84 11.60 -11.70
C CYS A 110 -0.37 11.22 -11.85
N CYS A 111 0.18 10.48 -10.91
CA CYS A 111 1.52 9.93 -11.01
C CYS A 111 1.48 8.42 -11.24
N PHE A 112 2.47 7.89 -11.96
CA PHE A 112 2.61 6.46 -12.23
C PHE A 112 4.03 6.13 -12.70
N ARG A 113 4.38 4.85 -12.66
CA ARG A 113 5.63 4.34 -13.20
C ARG A 113 5.50 4.11 -14.71
N GLU A 114 6.45 4.64 -15.49
CA GLU A 114 6.69 4.29 -16.90
C GLU A 114 7.91 3.37 -17.00
N ALA A 115 7.80 2.28 -17.75
CA ALA A 115 8.89 1.36 -17.97
C ALA A 115 8.67 0.52 -19.25
N LYS A 116 9.66 -0.31 -19.60
CA LYS A 116 9.50 -1.33 -20.65
C LYS A 116 8.78 -2.58 -20.14
N SER A 117 8.81 -2.85 -18.83
CA SER A 117 8.19 -4.03 -18.22
C SER A 117 7.86 -3.79 -16.75
N HIS A 118 7.11 -4.71 -16.16
CA HIS A 118 6.73 -4.66 -14.73
C HIS A 118 7.94 -4.61 -13.78
N VAL A 119 9.04 -5.27 -14.14
CA VAL A 119 10.29 -5.30 -13.39
C VAL A 119 11.50 -5.20 -14.32
N PRO A 120 12.59 -4.51 -13.92
CA PRO A 120 13.79 -4.33 -14.73
C PRO A 120 14.50 -5.61 -15.13
N GLN A 121 14.36 -6.71 -14.37
CA GLN A 121 14.98 -8.00 -14.68
C GLN A 121 14.63 -8.53 -16.08
N LEU A 122 13.49 -8.11 -16.63
CA LEU A 122 13.02 -8.54 -17.94
C LEU A 122 13.63 -7.75 -19.09
N THR A 123 14.03 -6.50 -18.87
CA THR A 123 14.46 -5.58 -19.93
C THR A 123 15.79 -4.90 -19.68
N GLY A 124 16.30 -4.92 -18.44
CA GLY A 124 17.53 -4.22 -18.04
C GLY A 124 17.36 -2.69 -17.94
N GLU A 125 16.15 -2.15 -18.05
CA GLU A 125 15.89 -0.72 -17.95
C GLU A 125 15.08 -0.39 -16.71
N ASP A 126 15.54 0.65 -16.00
CA ASP A 126 14.89 1.19 -14.80
C ASP A 126 13.60 1.95 -15.15
N GLY A 127 12.61 1.85 -14.27
CA GLY A 127 11.38 2.63 -14.35
C GLY A 127 11.59 4.07 -13.91
N LYS A 128 10.75 4.95 -14.45
CA LYS A 128 10.69 6.40 -14.15
C LYS A 128 9.30 6.75 -13.67
N ILE A 129 9.16 7.87 -12.97
CA ILE A 129 7.85 8.35 -12.54
C ILE A 129 7.39 9.46 -13.47
N ARG A 130 6.30 9.19 -14.18
CA ARG A 130 5.55 10.18 -14.96
C ARG A 130 4.51 10.84 -14.07
N ILE A 131 4.33 12.14 -14.22
CA ILE A 131 3.26 12.90 -13.61
C ILE A 131 2.51 13.62 -14.73
N LEU A 132 1.19 13.44 -14.75
CA LEU A 132 0.26 14.17 -15.62
C LEU A 132 -0.49 15.20 -14.80
N VAL A 133 -0.99 16.24 -15.45
CA VAL A 133 -1.85 17.26 -14.86
C VAL A 133 -3.10 17.46 -15.73
N SER A 134 -4.21 17.77 -15.07
CA SER A 134 -5.48 18.15 -15.70
C SER A 134 -6.23 19.17 -14.87
N ASP A 135 -6.83 20.16 -15.50
CA ASP A 135 -7.72 21.10 -14.83
C ASP A 135 -9.10 20.49 -14.53
N THR A 136 -9.61 19.71 -15.46
CA THR A 136 -10.99 19.21 -15.45
C THR A 136 -11.11 17.69 -15.31
N GLY A 137 -9.99 16.93 -15.48
CA GLY A 137 -9.99 15.48 -15.60
C GLY A 137 -10.33 14.97 -17.02
N GLU A 138 -10.68 15.86 -17.97
CA GLU A 138 -11.01 15.51 -19.34
C GLU A 138 -9.76 15.39 -20.22
N ALA A 139 -8.93 16.43 -20.23
CA ALA A 139 -7.66 16.48 -20.95
C ALA A 139 -6.49 16.39 -19.96
N TRP A 140 -5.49 15.61 -20.31
CA TRP A 140 -4.32 15.34 -19.49
C TRP A 140 -3.05 15.70 -20.25
N GLU A 141 -2.15 16.40 -19.60
CA GLU A 141 -0.87 16.81 -20.17
C GLU A 141 0.29 16.30 -19.33
N PRO A 142 1.43 15.93 -19.94
CA PRO A 142 2.66 15.64 -19.23
C PRO A 142 3.10 16.85 -18.40
N PHE A 143 3.25 16.66 -17.09
CA PHE A 143 3.72 17.69 -16.18
C PHE A 143 5.20 17.51 -15.82
N ALA A 144 5.60 16.28 -15.45
CA ALA A 144 6.98 15.97 -15.08
C ALA A 144 7.34 14.51 -15.39
N LEU A 145 8.65 14.29 -15.55
CA LEU A 145 9.26 12.96 -15.54
C LEU A 145 10.40 12.98 -14.51
N VAL A 146 10.26 12.15 -13.47
CA VAL A 146 11.26 12.00 -12.42
C VAL A 146 11.99 10.68 -12.61
N GLU A 147 13.31 10.75 -12.67
CA GLU A 147 14.19 9.60 -12.89
C GLU A 147 15.40 9.65 -11.96
N SER A 148 16.03 8.51 -11.73
CA SER A 148 17.26 8.37 -10.94
C SER A 148 18.15 7.33 -11.61
N GLN A 149 19.37 7.73 -11.98
CA GLN A 149 20.29 6.84 -12.67
C GLN A 149 20.59 5.59 -11.82
N GLY A 150 20.43 4.39 -12.40
CA GLY A 150 20.69 3.11 -11.74
C GLY A 150 19.71 2.77 -10.63
N THR A 151 18.52 3.40 -10.64
CA THR A 151 17.47 3.14 -9.67
C THR A 151 16.12 3.02 -10.38
N ASP A 152 15.52 1.84 -10.31
CA ASP A 152 14.14 1.62 -10.75
C ASP A 152 13.18 2.30 -9.78
N LEU A 153 12.60 3.43 -10.19
CA LEU A 153 11.60 4.15 -9.43
C LEU A 153 10.22 3.54 -9.67
N ARG A 154 9.45 3.34 -8.58
CA ARG A 154 8.14 2.71 -8.65
C ARG A 154 7.20 3.09 -7.52
N ASP A 155 5.96 2.62 -7.57
CA ASP A 155 4.92 2.81 -6.55
C ASP A 155 4.78 4.28 -6.11
N PRO A 156 4.62 5.25 -7.05
CA PRO A 156 4.61 6.65 -6.68
C PRO A 156 3.32 7.04 -5.95
N GLN A 157 3.46 7.96 -5.01
CA GLN A 157 2.34 8.64 -4.35
C GLN A 157 2.61 10.14 -4.26
N LEU A 158 1.64 10.94 -4.69
CA LEU A 158 1.62 12.37 -4.43
C LEU A 158 0.88 12.66 -3.12
N SER A 159 1.40 13.57 -2.31
CA SER A 159 0.74 14.07 -1.10
C SER A 159 1.04 15.54 -0.89
N ARG A 160 0.14 16.25 -0.19
CA ARG A 160 0.35 17.62 0.24
C ARG A 160 0.90 17.61 1.66
N THR A 161 2.10 18.16 1.84
CA THR A 161 2.72 18.31 3.16
C THR A 161 2.02 19.39 4.00
N PRO A 162 2.19 19.41 5.33
CA PRO A 162 1.59 20.43 6.20
C PRO A 162 1.99 21.86 5.84
N ASP A 163 3.19 22.08 5.32
CA ASP A 163 3.67 23.37 4.83
C ASP A 163 3.18 23.71 3.40
N GLY A 164 2.30 22.88 2.84
CA GLY A 164 1.59 23.10 1.57
C GLY A 164 2.32 22.66 0.31
N ARG A 165 3.54 22.11 0.39
CA ARG A 165 4.27 21.62 -0.79
C ARG A 165 3.65 20.34 -1.34
N LEU A 166 3.78 20.12 -2.64
CA LEU A 166 3.50 18.82 -3.25
C LEU A 166 4.72 17.93 -3.13
N MET A 167 4.58 16.82 -2.41
CA MET A 167 5.59 15.79 -2.22
C MET A 167 5.26 14.56 -3.07
N LEU A 168 6.26 14.01 -3.74
CA LEU A 168 6.24 12.72 -4.42
C LEU A 168 7.06 11.73 -3.60
N LEU A 169 6.40 10.72 -3.06
CA LEU A 169 7.03 9.54 -2.47
C LEU A 169 7.10 8.44 -3.54
N MET A 170 8.22 7.71 -3.61
CA MET A 170 8.41 6.60 -4.53
C MET A 170 9.37 5.55 -3.97
N GLY A 171 9.16 4.30 -4.30
CA GLY A 171 10.13 3.25 -4.04
C GLY A 171 11.30 3.35 -5.03
N GLY A 172 12.51 3.03 -4.58
CA GLY A 172 13.69 2.92 -5.43
C GLY A 172 14.37 1.56 -5.25
N SER A 173 14.44 0.77 -6.31
CA SER A 173 15.12 -0.52 -6.33
C SER A 173 16.38 -0.46 -7.16
N ARG A 174 17.45 -1.09 -6.71
CA ARG A 174 18.68 -1.25 -7.48
C ARG A 174 18.83 -2.68 -7.98
N TYR A 175 19.20 -2.80 -9.24
CA TYR A 175 19.44 -4.08 -9.90
C TYR A 175 20.82 -4.06 -10.56
N GLU A 176 21.49 -5.21 -10.56
CA GLU A 176 22.71 -5.44 -11.31
C GLU A 176 22.66 -6.83 -11.94
N ASN A 177 22.89 -6.92 -13.24
CA ASN A 177 22.80 -8.16 -14.02
C ASN A 177 21.46 -8.92 -13.77
N GLY A 178 20.35 -8.18 -13.64
CA GLY A 178 19.03 -8.74 -13.36
C GLY A 178 18.79 -9.19 -11.90
N GLN A 179 19.77 -9.00 -11.01
CA GLN A 179 19.65 -9.34 -9.59
C GLN A 179 19.26 -8.11 -8.77
N PHE A 180 18.31 -8.28 -7.86
CA PHE A 180 17.92 -7.24 -6.91
C PHE A 180 19.00 -7.07 -5.84
N LEU A 181 19.56 -5.87 -5.73
CA LEU A 181 20.61 -5.54 -4.75
C LEU A 181 20.07 -4.89 -3.47
N GLY A 182 18.87 -4.37 -3.51
CA GLY A 182 18.25 -3.67 -2.37
C GLY A 182 17.33 -2.55 -2.83
N GLY A 183 16.62 -1.98 -1.89
CA GLY A 183 15.70 -0.88 -2.16
C GLY A 183 15.54 0.03 -0.97
N ILE A 184 15.34 1.32 -1.26
CA ILE A 184 14.99 2.36 -0.30
C ILE A 184 13.98 3.30 -0.95
N SER A 185 13.01 3.77 -0.19
CA SER A 185 12.09 4.78 -0.68
C SER A 185 12.77 6.13 -0.82
N HIS A 186 12.30 6.91 -1.80
CA HIS A 186 12.80 8.24 -2.12
C HIS A 186 11.67 9.25 -2.06
N VAL A 187 12.00 10.49 -1.82
CA VAL A 187 11.09 11.63 -1.91
C VAL A 187 11.62 12.68 -2.87
N SER A 188 10.71 13.42 -3.47
CA SER A 188 10.99 14.58 -4.30
C SER A 188 9.92 15.63 -4.03
N PHE A 189 10.27 16.91 -4.07
CA PHE A 189 9.35 18.00 -3.76
C PHE A 189 9.20 18.91 -4.96
N LEU A 190 7.98 19.35 -5.23
CA LEU A 190 7.69 20.33 -6.26
C LEU A 190 8.20 21.70 -5.83
N ASN A 191 9.06 22.30 -6.64
CA ASN A 191 9.39 23.70 -6.53
C ASN A 191 8.28 24.53 -7.20
N SER A 192 7.55 25.32 -6.45
CA SER A 192 6.41 26.10 -6.94
C SER A 192 6.78 27.17 -7.97
N ARG A 193 8.01 27.71 -7.91
CA ARG A 193 8.49 28.74 -8.84
C ARG A 193 8.90 28.15 -10.19
N SER A 194 9.76 27.12 -10.17
CA SER A 194 10.22 26.48 -11.42
C SER A 194 9.22 25.46 -11.97
N ARG A 195 8.21 25.04 -11.17
CA ARG A 195 7.26 23.97 -11.49
C ARG A 195 7.95 22.64 -11.84
N THR A 196 9.07 22.36 -11.19
CA THR A 196 9.86 21.13 -11.37
C THR A 196 10.01 20.40 -10.06
N PHE A 197 10.04 19.09 -10.10
CA PHE A 197 10.39 18.27 -8.95
C PHE A 197 11.90 18.28 -8.71
N SER A 198 12.31 18.24 -7.45
CA SER A 198 13.72 18.05 -7.07
C SER A 198 14.22 16.68 -7.55
N ALA A 199 15.54 16.48 -7.58
CA ALA A 199 16.09 15.13 -7.71
C ALA A 199 15.58 14.23 -6.57
N PRO A 200 15.34 12.94 -6.82
CA PRO A 200 14.96 11.98 -5.78
C PRO A 200 15.98 11.90 -4.65
N ILE A 201 15.53 12.04 -3.41
CA ILE A 201 16.35 11.96 -2.20
C ILE A 201 15.90 10.70 -1.44
N PRO A 202 16.82 9.78 -1.06
CA PRO A 202 16.44 8.64 -0.23
C PRO A 202 15.96 9.12 1.14
N ILE A 203 14.91 8.47 1.66
CA ILE A 203 14.43 8.75 3.03
C ILE A 203 15.47 8.32 4.07
N GLU A 204 15.41 8.97 5.23
CA GLU A 204 16.28 8.67 6.36
C GLU A 204 15.50 8.00 7.49
N VAL A 205 16.04 6.87 7.95
CA VAL A 205 15.54 6.08 9.07
C VAL A 205 16.71 5.58 9.91
N ASP A 206 16.46 5.23 11.16
CA ASP A 206 17.48 4.57 11.99
C ASP A 206 17.80 3.17 11.41
N LYS A 207 18.97 3.03 10.82
CA LYS A 207 19.44 1.78 10.21
C LYS A 207 19.64 0.64 11.21
N THR A 208 19.72 0.92 12.50
CA THR A 208 19.77 -0.11 13.54
C THR A 208 18.40 -0.77 13.73
N LEU A 209 17.33 -0.01 13.50
CA LEU A 209 15.95 -0.49 13.53
C LEU A 209 15.50 -1.08 12.20
N PHE A 210 16.07 -0.59 11.07
CA PHE A 210 15.71 -0.99 9.70
C PHE A 210 16.96 -1.40 8.91
N PRO A 211 17.57 -2.57 9.20
CA PRO A 211 18.84 -2.97 8.59
C PRO A 211 18.73 -3.46 7.15
N ASN A 212 17.54 -3.77 6.67
CA ASN A 212 17.30 -4.39 5.37
C ASN A 212 16.72 -3.41 4.36
N LYS A 213 15.92 -3.92 3.40
CA LYS A 213 15.15 -3.13 2.46
C LYS A 213 14.18 -2.19 3.21
N ILE A 214 14.26 -0.90 2.93
CA ILE A 214 13.39 0.12 3.52
C ILE A 214 12.36 0.51 2.47
N TRP A 215 11.17 -0.11 2.56
CA TRP A 215 10.08 0.19 1.64
C TRP A 215 8.93 0.82 2.38
N LEU A 216 8.84 2.14 2.27
CA LEU A 216 7.75 2.93 2.79
C LEU A 216 6.66 2.96 1.71
N TRP A 217 5.44 2.51 2.09
CA TRP A 217 4.39 2.34 1.08
C TRP A 217 3.70 3.67 0.77
N LYS A 218 2.86 4.13 1.65
CA LYS A 218 2.10 5.38 1.48
C LYS A 218 2.24 6.25 2.73
N ILE A 219 2.15 7.55 2.53
CA ILE A 219 2.12 8.49 3.64
C ILE A 219 0.74 9.15 3.72
N THR A 220 0.22 9.29 4.94
CA THR A 220 -1.01 10.04 5.23
C THR A 220 -0.69 11.09 6.26
N TRP A 221 -0.91 12.35 5.92
CA TRP A 221 -0.67 13.48 6.81
C TRP A 221 -1.84 13.70 7.74
N HIS A 222 -1.54 13.90 9.04
CA HIS A 222 -2.50 14.22 10.08
C HIS A 222 -1.94 15.33 10.97
N GLY A 223 -2.53 16.52 10.87
CA GLY A 223 -1.95 17.71 11.47
C GLY A 223 -0.52 17.97 10.96
N PRO A 224 0.46 18.18 11.84
CA PRO A 224 1.86 18.44 11.45
C PRO A 224 2.65 17.15 11.15
N GLU A 225 2.13 15.97 11.44
CA GLU A 225 2.83 14.68 11.29
C GLU A 225 2.29 13.87 10.12
N GLY A 226 3.19 13.22 9.39
CA GLY A 226 2.88 12.22 8.38
C GLY A 226 3.12 10.82 8.95
N TYR A 227 2.17 9.90 8.73
CA TYR A 227 2.27 8.51 9.15
C TYR A 227 2.36 7.61 7.94
N ALA A 228 3.19 6.58 8.03
CA ALA A 228 3.40 5.60 6.98
C ALA A 228 3.76 4.24 7.57
N THR A 229 3.77 3.21 6.73
CA THR A 229 4.32 1.92 7.14
C THR A 229 5.58 1.60 6.35
N ILE A 230 6.59 1.05 7.03
CA ILE A 230 7.74 0.41 6.42
C ILE A 230 7.57 -1.10 6.56
N TYR A 231 7.74 -1.82 5.45
CA TYR A 231 7.78 -3.27 5.46
C TYR A 231 9.14 -3.81 5.03
N GLU A 232 9.63 -4.78 5.80
CA GLU A 232 10.89 -5.48 5.60
C GLU A 232 10.62 -6.98 5.77
N ASN A 233 10.76 -7.77 4.71
CA ASN A 233 10.50 -9.22 4.76
C ASN A 233 9.13 -9.54 5.37
N ASP A 234 9.11 -10.06 6.62
CA ASP A 234 7.93 -10.43 7.39
C ASP A 234 7.50 -9.39 8.46
N ARG A 235 8.13 -8.21 8.46
CA ARG A 235 7.91 -7.17 9.47
C ARG A 235 7.19 -5.98 8.87
N LEU A 236 6.23 -5.47 9.62
CA LEU A 236 5.53 -4.22 9.33
C LEU A 236 5.73 -3.26 10.51
N SER A 237 6.02 -2.01 10.21
CA SER A 237 6.26 -0.99 11.24
C SER A 237 5.50 0.27 10.90
N LEU A 238 4.83 0.86 11.86
CA LEU A 238 4.31 2.21 11.76
C LEU A 238 5.43 3.19 12.07
N VAL A 239 5.62 4.15 11.20
CA VAL A 239 6.59 5.25 11.33
C VAL A 239 5.91 6.59 11.15
N LYS A 240 6.54 7.66 11.64
CA LYS A 240 6.07 9.04 11.49
C LYS A 240 7.18 9.98 11.07
N THR A 241 6.79 11.10 10.51
CA THR A 241 7.68 12.18 10.04
C THR A 241 7.01 13.53 10.18
N SER A 242 7.80 14.61 10.31
CA SER A 242 7.30 15.99 10.24
C SER A 242 7.67 16.69 8.93
N ASP A 243 8.58 16.10 8.13
CA ASP A 243 9.15 16.74 6.94
C ASP A 243 9.04 15.89 5.64
N GLY A 244 8.65 14.61 5.79
CA GLY A 244 8.57 13.63 4.70
C GLY A 244 9.90 12.97 4.33
N LEU A 245 10.99 13.33 4.99
CA LEU A 245 12.34 12.83 4.73
C LEU A 245 12.86 11.95 5.87
N HIS A 246 12.77 12.43 7.12
CA HIS A 246 13.24 11.74 8.31
C HIS A 246 12.08 11.03 8.99
N TYR A 247 12.22 9.72 9.26
CA TYR A 247 11.14 8.90 9.82
C TYR A 247 11.56 8.23 11.11
N ASP A 248 10.74 8.40 12.15
CA ASP A 248 10.88 7.77 13.44
C ASP A 248 9.93 6.58 13.60
N LEU A 249 10.38 5.53 14.30
CA LEU A 249 9.54 4.39 14.64
C LEU A 249 8.48 4.79 15.66
N VAL A 250 7.20 4.54 15.34
CA VAL A 250 6.09 4.62 16.31
C VAL A 250 5.93 3.27 17.02
N THR A 251 5.73 2.21 16.24
CA THR A 251 5.58 0.85 16.80
C THR A 251 5.84 -0.23 15.73
N ARG A 252 6.18 -1.43 16.20
CA ARG A 252 6.19 -2.65 15.38
C ARG A 252 4.79 -3.25 15.38
N LEU A 253 4.21 -3.40 14.21
CA LEU A 253 2.87 -3.95 14.04
C LEU A 253 2.91 -5.49 14.07
N ARG A 254 2.02 -6.08 14.85
CA ARG A 254 1.89 -7.55 14.92
C ARG A 254 0.94 -8.00 13.81
N CYS A 255 1.50 -8.25 12.64
CA CYS A 255 0.78 -8.75 11.49
C CYS A 255 1.60 -9.88 10.86
N ASP A 256 0.99 -11.01 10.63
CA ASP A 256 1.60 -12.22 10.08
C ASP A 256 1.50 -12.30 8.54
N SER A 257 1.99 -13.41 7.97
CA SER A 257 1.82 -13.78 6.56
C SER A 257 2.43 -12.78 5.56
N MET A 258 3.62 -12.24 5.87
CA MET A 258 4.36 -11.26 5.07
C MET A 258 3.53 -10.03 4.73
N PRO A 259 3.20 -9.17 5.72
CA PRO A 259 2.52 -7.92 5.47
C PRO A 259 3.40 -6.99 4.63
N ASN A 260 2.76 -6.25 3.72
CA ASN A 260 3.47 -5.33 2.83
C ASN A 260 2.63 -4.08 2.53
N GLU A 261 2.20 -3.88 1.31
CA GLU A 261 1.46 -2.71 0.84
C GLU A 261 0.30 -2.35 1.79
N THR A 262 0.46 -1.25 2.52
CA THR A 262 -0.47 -0.84 3.57
C THR A 262 -0.96 0.58 3.32
N ALA A 263 -2.24 0.76 3.08
CA ALA A 263 -2.86 2.08 3.02
C ALA A 263 -3.32 2.54 4.41
N LEU A 264 -3.24 3.84 4.65
CA LEU A 264 -3.58 4.48 5.91
C LEU A 264 -4.67 5.52 5.72
N LEU A 265 -5.57 5.63 6.69
CA LEU A 265 -6.61 6.66 6.72
C LEU A 265 -6.87 7.09 8.16
N PHE A 266 -6.98 8.40 8.41
CA PHE A 266 -7.40 8.93 9.69
C PHE A 266 -8.92 9.13 9.73
N GLY A 267 -9.51 8.72 10.83
CA GLY A 267 -10.90 8.98 11.18
C GLY A 267 -11.09 10.38 11.81
N PRO A 268 -12.35 10.79 12.02
CA PRO A 268 -12.67 12.11 12.51
C PRO A 268 -12.30 12.39 13.98
N ASN A 269 -12.04 11.35 14.79
CA ASN A 269 -11.67 11.45 16.19
C ASN A 269 -10.26 10.87 16.44
N ASP A 270 -9.32 11.14 15.54
CA ASP A 270 -7.93 10.68 15.58
C ASP A 270 -7.78 9.13 15.54
N GLU A 271 -8.80 8.39 15.08
CA GLU A 271 -8.59 6.98 14.76
C GLU A 271 -7.61 6.86 13.60
N LEU A 272 -6.70 5.88 13.67
CA LEU A 272 -5.86 5.49 12.54
C LEU A 272 -6.28 4.11 12.06
N TYR A 273 -6.65 4.04 10.78
CA TYR A 273 -7.03 2.81 10.09
C TYR A 273 -5.91 2.35 9.18
N LEU A 274 -5.65 1.04 9.18
CA LEU A 274 -4.70 0.38 8.29
C LEU A 274 -5.40 -0.68 7.46
N LEU A 275 -5.17 -0.64 6.16
CA LEU A 275 -5.55 -1.68 5.21
C LEU A 275 -4.29 -2.42 4.77
N VAL A 276 -4.04 -3.60 5.32
CA VAL A 276 -2.77 -4.33 5.16
C VAL A 276 -2.93 -5.50 4.19
N ARG A 277 -2.14 -5.49 3.12
CA ARG A 277 -1.97 -6.64 2.23
C ARG A 277 -1.05 -7.67 2.89
N ARG A 278 -1.42 -8.96 2.79
CA ARG A 278 -0.61 -10.09 3.21
C ARG A 278 -0.34 -11.02 2.02
N GLU A 279 0.88 -11.57 1.92
CA GLU A 279 1.35 -12.22 0.69
C GLU A 279 1.35 -13.73 0.75
N ILE A 280 1.68 -14.34 1.91
CA ILE A 280 1.95 -15.79 2.01
C ILE A 280 0.68 -16.57 2.40
N GLY A 281 0.61 -17.82 1.89
CA GLY A 281 -0.40 -18.81 2.31
C GLY A 281 -1.81 -18.51 1.78
N GLY A 282 -1.95 -17.60 0.81
CA GLY A 282 -3.27 -17.17 0.32
C GLY A 282 -4.01 -16.31 1.34
N ALA A 283 -3.28 -15.70 2.29
CA ALA A 283 -3.85 -14.87 3.34
C ALA A 283 -4.69 -13.72 2.77
N THR A 284 -5.81 -13.48 3.41
CA THR A 284 -6.67 -12.33 3.17
C THR A 284 -6.03 -11.07 3.73
N GLY A 285 -6.44 -9.89 3.25
CA GLY A 285 -6.04 -8.62 3.84
C GLY A 285 -6.61 -8.48 5.26
N VAL A 286 -6.01 -7.59 6.04
CA VAL A 286 -6.52 -7.25 7.37
C VAL A 286 -6.77 -5.75 7.49
N TRP A 287 -7.78 -5.43 8.28
CA TRP A 287 -8.13 -4.10 8.73
C TRP A 287 -7.62 -3.90 10.15
N GLY A 288 -6.79 -2.88 10.36
CA GLY A 288 -6.28 -2.49 11.67
C GLY A 288 -6.89 -1.17 12.13
N GLU A 289 -7.22 -1.06 13.42
CA GLU A 289 -7.71 0.15 14.06
C GLU A 289 -6.88 0.47 15.29
N SER A 290 -6.54 1.75 15.47
CA SER A 290 -5.81 2.24 16.63
C SER A 290 -6.18 3.68 16.97
N ARG A 291 -5.89 4.08 18.20
CA ARG A 291 -6.01 5.47 18.68
C ARG A 291 -4.66 5.96 19.20
N PRO A 292 -4.47 7.28 19.33
CA PRO A 292 -3.23 7.80 19.91
C PRO A 292 -2.86 7.11 21.23
N PRO A 293 -1.59 6.72 21.43
CA PRO A 293 -0.39 6.99 20.62
C PRO A 293 -0.12 5.98 19.49
N TYR A 294 -1.08 5.20 19.04
CA TYR A 294 -1.03 4.22 17.92
C TYR A 294 -0.08 3.05 18.17
N THR A 295 0.02 2.62 19.42
CA THR A 295 0.86 1.48 19.83
C THR A 295 0.07 0.19 20.05
N GLU A 296 -1.25 0.29 20.26
CA GLU A 296 -2.16 -0.83 20.45
C GLU A 296 -3.13 -0.90 19.28
N TRP A 297 -3.37 -2.13 18.76
CA TRP A 297 -4.11 -2.33 17.52
C TRP A 297 -5.15 -3.43 17.66
N GLU A 298 -6.33 -3.17 17.13
CA GLU A 298 -7.37 -4.15 16.88
C GLU A 298 -7.32 -4.58 15.41
N TRP A 299 -7.40 -5.90 15.16
CA TRP A 299 -7.26 -6.46 13.83
C TRP A 299 -8.47 -7.27 13.43
N ASN A 300 -8.98 -7.05 12.20
CA ASN A 300 -10.10 -7.77 11.61
C ASN A 300 -9.70 -8.31 10.25
N ASP A 301 -10.08 -9.56 9.97
CA ASP A 301 -9.86 -10.16 8.65
C ASP A 301 -10.89 -9.65 7.64
N LEU A 302 -10.43 -9.14 6.50
CA LEU A 302 -11.30 -8.57 5.47
C LEU A 302 -12.07 -9.60 4.65
N GLY A 303 -11.67 -10.87 4.70
CA GLY A 303 -12.27 -11.94 3.88
C GLY A 303 -11.88 -11.95 2.42
N ILE A 304 -11.07 -11.00 1.96
CA ILE A 304 -10.58 -10.92 0.59
C ILE A 304 -9.06 -10.79 0.55
N ARG A 305 -8.44 -11.26 -0.53
CA ARG A 305 -7.03 -10.97 -0.82
C ARG A 305 -6.91 -9.58 -1.44
N LEU A 306 -5.86 -8.86 -1.05
CA LEU A 306 -5.57 -7.52 -1.57
C LEU A 306 -4.42 -7.53 -2.58
N GLY A 307 -4.40 -6.55 -3.48
CA GLY A 307 -3.30 -6.26 -4.38
C GLY A 307 -3.30 -4.78 -4.77
N GLY A 308 -2.24 -4.04 -4.42
CA GLY A 308 -2.15 -2.60 -4.63
C GLY A 308 -3.26 -1.81 -3.95
N PRO A 309 -3.50 -2.00 -2.62
CA PRO A 309 -4.68 -1.45 -1.96
C PRO A 309 -4.58 0.07 -1.73
N ASN A 310 -5.73 0.71 -1.66
CA ASN A 310 -5.88 2.10 -1.22
C ASN A 310 -7.19 2.33 -0.49
N LEU A 311 -7.26 3.42 0.27
CA LEU A 311 -8.41 3.87 1.05
C LEU A 311 -8.86 5.26 0.65
N CYS A 312 -10.17 5.51 0.76
CA CYS A 312 -10.77 6.81 0.58
C CYS A 312 -11.92 6.99 1.58
N ALA A 313 -11.93 8.11 2.30
CA ALA A 313 -13.12 8.54 3.04
C ALA A 313 -14.11 9.18 2.07
N LEU A 314 -15.37 8.77 2.13
CA LEU A 314 -16.46 9.35 1.35
C LEU A 314 -17.18 10.45 2.15
N PRO A 315 -17.91 11.38 1.47
CA PRO A 315 -18.57 12.49 2.14
C PRO A 315 -19.65 12.10 3.15
N ASP A 316 -20.23 10.91 3.02
CA ASP A 316 -21.21 10.34 3.94
C ASP A 316 -20.57 9.71 5.20
N GLY A 317 -19.25 9.77 5.31
CA GLY A 317 -18.48 9.16 6.40
C GLY A 317 -18.20 7.67 6.21
N SER A 318 -18.59 7.06 5.09
CA SER A 318 -18.20 5.69 4.78
C SER A 318 -16.76 5.60 4.26
N ILE A 319 -16.16 4.42 4.32
CA ILE A 319 -14.80 4.15 3.84
C ILE A 319 -14.88 3.26 2.61
N LEU A 320 -14.25 3.73 1.54
CA LEU A 320 -14.07 2.99 0.30
C LEU A 320 -12.69 2.35 0.24
N ILE A 321 -12.65 1.08 -0.07
CA ILE A 321 -11.43 0.30 -0.36
C ILE A 321 -11.34 0.13 -1.87
N GLY A 322 -10.16 0.39 -2.43
CA GLY A 322 -9.84 0.00 -3.79
C GLY A 322 -8.70 -1.00 -3.80
N SER A 323 -8.84 -2.08 -4.56
CA SER A 323 -7.82 -3.14 -4.62
C SER A 323 -8.01 -4.00 -5.87
N ARG A 324 -6.96 -4.73 -6.26
CA ARG A 324 -7.11 -5.84 -7.20
C ARG A 324 -7.96 -6.93 -6.56
N GLU A 325 -8.95 -7.37 -7.28
CA GLU A 325 -9.67 -8.62 -7.00
C GLU A 325 -8.78 -9.79 -7.43
N VAL A 326 -8.18 -10.48 -6.45
CA VAL A 326 -7.18 -11.53 -6.70
C VAL A 326 -7.89 -12.85 -7.02
N GLN A 327 -8.21 -13.06 -8.27
CA GLN A 327 -8.86 -14.26 -8.80
C GLN A 327 -8.31 -14.62 -10.19
N LYS A 328 -8.91 -15.64 -10.86
CA LYS A 328 -8.45 -16.11 -12.16
C LYS A 328 -8.48 -15.02 -13.23
N GLU A 329 -9.51 -14.18 -13.19
CA GLU A 329 -9.64 -12.97 -14.04
C GLU A 329 -9.64 -11.77 -13.10
N PRO A 330 -8.46 -11.14 -12.90
CA PRO A 330 -8.35 -10.05 -11.97
C PRO A 330 -9.01 -8.78 -12.49
N HIS A 331 -9.65 -8.03 -11.61
CA HIS A 331 -10.20 -6.70 -11.86
C HIS A 331 -9.76 -5.72 -10.77
N CYS A 332 -9.80 -4.44 -11.06
CA CYS A 332 -9.74 -3.40 -10.05
C CYS A 332 -11.13 -3.26 -9.44
N GLY A 333 -11.28 -3.69 -8.18
CA GLY A 333 -12.53 -3.68 -7.42
C GLY A 333 -12.59 -2.54 -6.42
N LEU A 334 -13.79 -2.02 -6.20
CA LEU A 334 -14.14 -1.08 -5.14
C LEU A 334 -15.01 -1.81 -4.12
N TYR A 335 -14.66 -1.68 -2.84
CA TYR A 335 -15.31 -2.40 -1.76
C TYR A 335 -15.71 -1.44 -0.65
N GLY A 336 -16.83 -1.72 -0.01
CA GLY A 336 -17.20 -1.17 1.30
C GLY A 336 -16.80 -2.11 2.43
N LEU A 337 -16.94 -1.65 3.67
CA LEU A 337 -16.84 -2.49 4.86
C LEU A 337 -18.24 -2.73 5.44
N ASP A 338 -18.56 -3.98 5.72
CA ASP A 338 -19.77 -4.32 6.47
C ASP A 338 -19.62 -4.04 7.98
N GLY A 339 -20.70 -4.25 8.75
CA GLY A 339 -20.69 -4.06 10.20
C GLY A 339 -19.70 -4.96 10.96
N SER A 340 -19.15 -5.98 10.32
CA SER A 340 -18.12 -6.90 10.86
C SER A 340 -16.72 -6.59 10.32
N LYS A 341 -16.53 -5.47 9.66
CA LYS A 341 -15.26 -5.05 9.01
C LYS A 341 -14.82 -5.99 7.88
N ARG A 342 -15.74 -6.72 7.25
CA ARG A 342 -15.47 -7.52 6.06
C ARG A 342 -15.69 -6.70 4.81
N ALA A 343 -14.88 -6.93 3.79
CA ALA A 343 -14.98 -6.22 2.53
C ALA A 343 -16.10 -6.79 1.65
N GLU A 344 -17.02 -5.94 1.23
CA GLU A 344 -18.08 -6.25 0.26
C GLU A 344 -17.81 -5.54 -1.06
N LEU A 345 -17.85 -6.27 -2.18
CA LEU A 345 -17.64 -5.71 -3.51
C LEU A 345 -18.84 -4.82 -3.92
N LEU A 346 -18.56 -3.56 -4.19
CA LEU A 346 -19.56 -2.58 -4.63
C LEU A 346 -19.54 -2.36 -6.14
N LEU A 347 -18.34 -2.32 -6.74
CA LEU A 347 -18.18 -2.02 -8.16
C LEU A 347 -16.88 -2.63 -8.69
N ARG A 348 -16.92 -3.18 -9.92
CA ARG A 348 -15.72 -3.53 -10.69
C ARG A 348 -15.48 -2.45 -11.75
N LEU A 349 -14.27 -1.91 -11.79
CA LEU A 349 -13.87 -1.02 -12.87
C LEU A 349 -13.55 -1.83 -14.14
N PRO A 350 -13.80 -1.28 -15.34
CA PRO A 350 -13.35 -1.88 -16.60
C PRO A 350 -11.84 -2.11 -16.60
N SER A 351 -11.40 -3.33 -16.37
CA SER A 351 -10.00 -3.68 -16.13
C SER A 351 -9.77 -5.17 -16.28
N GLY A 352 -8.52 -5.60 -16.38
CA GLY A 352 -8.15 -7.00 -16.47
C GLY A 352 -6.64 -7.18 -16.62
N GLY A 353 -6.18 -8.42 -16.53
CA GLY A 353 -4.78 -8.75 -16.61
C GLY A 353 -3.97 -8.15 -15.45
N ASP A 354 -2.85 -7.50 -15.77
CA ASP A 354 -2.10 -6.72 -14.78
C ASP A 354 -2.82 -5.39 -14.54
N CYS A 355 -3.46 -5.25 -13.38
CA CYS A 355 -4.29 -4.09 -13.03
C CYS A 355 -4.30 -3.86 -11.53
N SER A 356 -4.45 -2.65 -11.06
CA SER A 356 -4.74 -2.22 -9.68
C SER A 356 -4.23 -0.81 -9.36
N TYR A 357 -3.82 -0.60 -8.10
CA TYR A 357 -3.24 0.62 -7.51
C TYR A 357 -4.13 1.84 -7.73
N PRO A 358 -5.39 1.80 -7.29
CA PRO A 358 -6.29 2.93 -7.46
C PRO A 358 -5.82 4.14 -6.65
N GLY A 359 -5.85 5.31 -7.29
CA GLY A 359 -5.73 6.62 -6.64
C GLY A 359 -7.10 7.27 -6.59
N PHE A 360 -7.43 8.00 -5.54
CA PHE A 360 -8.75 8.56 -5.31
C PHE A 360 -8.73 10.07 -5.10
N VAL A 361 -9.69 10.77 -5.71
CA VAL A 361 -10.01 12.17 -5.42
C VAL A 361 -11.52 12.33 -5.41
N VAL A 362 -12.07 12.93 -4.36
CA VAL A 362 -13.49 13.32 -4.26
C VAL A 362 -13.60 14.81 -4.54
N ARG A 363 -14.44 15.17 -5.53
CA ARG A 363 -14.84 16.55 -5.83
C ARG A 363 -16.36 16.64 -5.89
N GLY A 364 -16.96 17.28 -4.90
CA GLY A 364 -18.43 17.34 -4.80
C GLY A 364 -19.04 15.93 -4.73
N ASN A 365 -19.90 15.59 -5.68
CA ASN A 365 -20.59 14.30 -5.75
C ASN A 365 -19.89 13.30 -6.71
N THR A 366 -18.66 13.58 -7.10
CA THR A 366 -17.91 12.75 -8.06
C THR A 366 -16.65 12.23 -7.41
N LEU A 367 -16.47 10.93 -7.46
CA LEU A 367 -15.22 10.24 -7.12
C LEU A 367 -14.44 9.99 -8.42
N TRP A 368 -13.22 10.52 -8.48
CA TRP A 368 -12.26 10.31 -9.55
C TRP A 368 -11.30 9.20 -9.13
N ILE A 369 -11.05 8.24 -10.02
CA ILE A 369 -10.24 7.06 -9.71
C ILE A 369 -9.21 6.85 -10.81
N SER A 370 -7.93 7.05 -10.51
CA SER A 370 -6.87 6.58 -11.40
C SER A 370 -6.59 5.11 -11.11
N TYR A 371 -6.28 4.33 -12.13
CA TYR A 371 -5.83 2.94 -11.99
C TYR A 371 -5.06 2.52 -13.25
N TYR A 372 -4.32 1.42 -13.18
CA TYR A 372 -3.72 0.85 -14.38
C TYR A 372 -4.35 -0.49 -14.74
N SER A 373 -4.28 -0.84 -16.00
CA SER A 373 -4.81 -2.10 -16.49
C SER A 373 -4.20 -2.49 -17.84
N SER A 374 -4.06 -3.79 -18.08
CA SER A 374 -3.55 -4.34 -19.34
C SER A 374 -4.63 -5.01 -20.23
N HIS A 375 -5.91 -4.79 -19.94
CA HIS A 375 -7.03 -5.44 -20.65
C HIS A 375 -7.15 -5.04 -22.14
N GLU A 376 -6.54 -3.93 -22.54
CA GLU A 376 -6.49 -3.47 -23.93
C GLU A 376 -5.13 -3.73 -24.62
N GLY A 377 -4.37 -4.72 -24.14
CA GLY A 377 -3.12 -5.19 -24.77
C GLY A 377 -1.88 -5.00 -23.91
N HIS A 378 -1.58 -3.79 -23.43
CA HIS A 378 -0.47 -3.51 -22.54
C HIS A 378 -0.93 -2.69 -21.33
N ALA A 379 -0.09 -2.60 -20.30
CA ALA A 379 -0.43 -1.86 -19.09
C ALA A 379 -0.44 -0.34 -19.37
N ALA A 380 -1.62 0.25 -19.31
CA ALA A 380 -1.91 1.66 -19.54
C ALA A 380 -2.63 2.28 -18.34
N ILE A 381 -2.71 3.61 -18.30
CA ILE A 381 -3.33 4.35 -17.20
C ILE A 381 -4.74 4.78 -17.60
N TYR A 382 -5.68 4.50 -16.71
CA TYR A 382 -7.09 4.83 -16.85
C TYR A 382 -7.56 5.77 -15.74
N LEU A 383 -8.59 6.54 -16.07
CA LEU A 383 -9.35 7.34 -15.12
C LEU A 383 -10.81 6.93 -15.20
N ALA A 384 -11.38 6.52 -14.08
CA ALA A 384 -12.80 6.32 -13.93
C ALA A 384 -13.44 7.46 -13.14
N THR A 385 -14.70 7.74 -13.43
CA THR A 385 -15.55 8.64 -12.64
C THR A 385 -16.75 7.87 -12.12
N VAL A 386 -17.01 8.04 -10.84
CA VAL A 386 -18.11 7.39 -10.14
C VAL A 386 -18.96 8.48 -9.47
N ARG A 387 -20.28 8.42 -9.68
CA ARG A 387 -21.22 9.27 -8.96
C ARG A 387 -21.44 8.71 -7.55
N LEU A 388 -21.32 9.58 -6.56
CA LEU A 388 -21.64 9.30 -5.18
C LEU A 388 -23.10 9.75 -4.96
N ASP A 389 -24.01 8.81 -4.80
CA ASP A 389 -25.38 9.14 -4.45
C ASP A 389 -25.40 9.67 -3.00
N ARG A 390 -26.24 10.71 -2.78
CA ARG A 390 -26.44 11.33 -1.47
C ARG A 390 -27.40 10.55 -0.61
#